data_8b403159fb433574b53bca93b63e4d09
#
_entry.id   8b403159fb433574b53bca93b63e4d09
#
_cell.length_a   1.000
_cell.length_b   1.000
_cell.length_c   1.000
_cell.angle_alpha   90.00
_cell.angle_beta   90.00
_cell.angle_gamma   90.00
#
_symmetry.space_group_name_H-M   'P 1'
#
loop_
_entity.id
_entity.type
_entity.pdbx_description
1 polymer ?
#
loop_
_entity_poly.entity_id
_entity_poly.type
_entity_poly.pdbx_seq_one_letter_code
_entity_poly.pdbx_strand_id
1 'polypeptide(L)'
;MNRKSKITNILNEKFELYRCVVTDVSLSHKGHSGFIPGEETHFEIIIVSNDFENKNRLERHKMVNKLLKDEFSGSLHSITFKLMTVSESKRN
;
A
#
# COMPACT_ATOMS: atom_id res chain seq x y z
N MET A 1 3.18 11.50 13.84
CA MET A 1 2.74 11.06 12.50
C MET A 1 2.28 9.62 12.57
N ASN A 2 1.09 9.32 12.07
CA ASN A 2 0.58 7.95 12.10
C ASN A 2 1.15 7.12 10.93
N ARG A 3 0.88 5.83 10.96
CA ARG A 3 1.42 4.90 9.96
C ARG A 3 0.88 5.19 8.55
N LYS A 4 -0.38 5.57 8.44
CA LYS A 4 -0.98 5.96 7.17
C LYS A 4 -0.23 7.12 6.52
N SER A 5 0.09 8.15 7.29
CA SER A 5 0.84 9.30 6.80
C SER A 5 2.26 8.93 6.41
N LYS A 6 2.90 8.05 7.17
CA LYS A 6 4.25 7.56 6.84
C LYS A 6 4.25 6.80 5.52
N ILE A 7 3.28 5.91 5.32
CA ILE A 7 3.15 5.15 4.08
C ILE A 7 2.97 6.12 2.91
N THR A 8 2.06 7.07 3.05
CA THR A 8 1.79 8.06 2.00
C THR A 8 3.04 8.83 1.62
N ASN A 9 3.80 9.28 2.62
CA ASN A 9 5.04 10.04 2.38
C ASN A 9 6.10 9.21 1.66
N ILE A 10 6.28 7.96 2.07
CA ILE A 10 7.24 7.04 1.43
C ILE A 10 6.88 6.86 -0.04
N LEU A 11 5.61 6.62 -0.33
CA LEU A 11 5.15 6.40 -1.70
C LEU A 11 5.32 7.65 -2.55
N ASN A 12 5.04 8.83 -1.99
CA ASN A 12 5.24 10.10 -2.69
C ASN A 12 6.71 10.35 -3.05
N GLU A 13 7.63 9.90 -2.21
CA GLU A 13 9.05 10.08 -2.46
C GLU A 13 9.60 9.12 -3.51
N LYS A 14 9.03 7.92 -3.61
CA LYS A 14 9.59 6.83 -4.43
C LYS A 14 8.91 6.64 -5.76
N PHE A 15 7.68 7.10 -5.91
CA PHE A 15 6.92 6.95 -7.15
C PHE A 15 6.44 8.28 -7.68
N GLU A 16 6.38 8.38 -9.00
CA GLU A 16 5.69 9.47 -9.67
C GLU A 16 4.19 9.14 -9.68
N LEU A 17 3.48 9.65 -8.69
CA LEU A 17 2.10 9.27 -8.44
C LEU A 17 1.10 10.06 -9.27
N TYR A 18 0.27 9.36 -10.01
CA TYR A 18 -0.94 9.92 -10.61
C TYR A 18 -2.06 9.91 -9.57
N ARG A 19 -2.16 8.84 -8.80
CA ARG A 19 -3.14 8.69 -7.73
C ARG A 19 -2.58 7.74 -6.67
N CYS A 20 -2.83 8.06 -5.41
CA CYS A 20 -2.47 7.19 -4.31
C CYS A 20 -3.53 7.30 -3.22
N VAL A 21 -4.12 6.17 -2.85
CA VAL A 21 -5.11 6.11 -1.76
C VAL A 21 -4.64 5.07 -0.75
N VAL A 22 -4.43 5.50 0.48
CA VAL A 22 -4.05 4.62 1.58
C VAL A 22 -5.19 4.62 2.58
N THR A 23 -5.78 3.46 2.81
CA THR A 23 -6.91 3.31 3.72
C THR A 23 -6.55 2.35 4.86
N ASP A 24 -6.73 2.80 6.08
CA ASP A 24 -6.59 1.95 7.25
C ASP A 24 -7.87 1.14 7.41
N VAL A 25 -7.78 -0.17 7.22
CA VAL A 25 -8.92 -1.08 7.33
C VAL A 25 -8.80 -2.01 8.54
N SER A 26 -7.98 -1.61 9.51
CA SER A 26 -7.73 -2.43 10.70
C SER A 26 -9.00 -2.80 11.45
N LEU A 27 -9.95 -1.87 11.57
CA LEU A 27 -11.21 -2.13 12.28
C LEU A 27 -12.07 -3.19 11.60
N SER A 28 -11.98 -3.35 10.28
CA SER A 28 -12.72 -4.38 9.56
C SER A 28 -12.19 -5.78 9.85
N HIS A 29 -11.04 -5.88 10.49
CA HIS A 29 -10.40 -7.14 10.86
C HIS A 29 -10.56 -7.46 12.34
N LYS A 30 -11.43 -6.76 13.05
CA LYS A 30 -11.71 -7.01 14.46
C LYS A 30 -12.14 -8.47 14.67
N GLY A 31 -11.48 -9.14 15.59
CA GLY A 31 -11.74 -10.56 15.85
C GLY A 31 -10.99 -11.53 14.97
N HIS A 32 -10.31 -11.05 13.92
CA HIS A 32 -9.47 -11.87 13.06
C HIS A 32 -8.07 -12.00 13.63
N SER A 33 -7.37 -13.05 13.22
CA SER A 33 -5.97 -13.24 13.59
C SER A 33 -5.16 -12.02 13.14
N GLY A 34 -4.30 -11.51 14.02
CA GLY A 34 -3.46 -10.37 13.73
C GLY A 34 -4.07 -9.02 14.04
N PHE A 35 -5.38 -8.96 14.38
CA PHE A 35 -5.98 -7.71 14.80
C PHE A 35 -5.50 -7.34 16.21
N ILE A 36 -5.00 -6.10 16.35
CA ILE A 36 -4.57 -5.56 17.64
C ILE A 36 -5.35 -4.27 17.86
N PRO A 37 -6.23 -4.21 18.89
CA PRO A 37 -7.04 -3.00 19.12
C PRO A 37 -6.15 -1.76 19.27
N GLY A 38 -6.52 -0.69 18.58
CA GLY A 38 -5.77 0.57 18.61
C GLY A 38 -4.54 0.62 17.73
N GLU A 39 -4.16 -0.46 17.07
CA GLU A 39 -3.00 -0.52 16.18
C GLU A 39 -3.42 -0.42 14.72
N GLU A 40 -2.58 0.23 13.92
CA GLU A 40 -2.77 0.33 12.46
C GLU A 40 -2.06 -0.86 11.81
N THR A 41 -2.74 -2.01 11.73
CA THR A 41 -2.13 -3.28 11.31
C THR A 41 -2.52 -3.74 9.90
N HIS A 42 -3.63 -3.22 9.38
CA HIS A 42 -4.16 -3.64 8.07
C HIS A 42 -4.46 -2.44 7.21
N PHE A 43 -3.94 -2.44 5.98
CA PHE A 43 -4.12 -1.33 5.04
C PHE A 43 -4.56 -1.83 3.68
N GLU A 44 -5.29 -0.98 2.98
CA GLU A 44 -5.59 -1.14 1.57
C GLU A 44 -4.94 0.03 0.85
N ILE A 45 -4.10 -0.27 -0.16
CA ILE A 45 -3.32 0.74 -0.86
C ILE A 45 -3.62 0.65 -2.36
N ILE A 46 -4.03 1.76 -2.93
CA ILE A 46 -4.24 1.89 -4.38
C ILE A 46 -3.22 2.87 -4.90
N ILE A 47 -2.39 2.44 -5.85
CA ILE A 47 -1.38 3.28 -6.48
C ILE A 47 -1.58 3.26 -7.98
N VAL A 48 -1.69 4.44 -8.58
CA VAL A 48 -1.69 4.60 -10.04
C VAL A 48 -0.44 5.36 -10.40
N SER A 49 0.46 4.73 -11.15
CA SER A 49 1.76 5.30 -11.49
C SER A 49 2.31 4.68 -12.77
N ASN A 50 2.92 5.49 -13.61
CA ASN A 50 3.59 4.98 -14.79
C ASN A 50 4.91 4.27 -14.46
N ASP A 51 5.36 4.33 -13.23
CA ASP A 51 6.49 3.53 -12.76
C ASP A 51 6.21 2.02 -12.85
N PHE A 52 4.95 1.64 -12.98
CA PHE A 52 4.53 0.25 -13.14
C PHE A 52 4.48 -0.22 -14.60
N GLU A 53 4.78 0.66 -15.55
CA GLU A 53 4.83 0.26 -16.96
C GLU A 53 5.87 -0.85 -17.19
N ASN A 54 5.52 -1.81 -18.04
CA ASN A 54 6.36 -2.95 -18.38
C ASN A 54 6.69 -3.87 -17.20
N LYS A 55 5.91 -3.78 -16.13
CA LYS A 55 6.06 -4.66 -14.96
C LYS A 55 4.79 -5.47 -14.77
N ASN A 56 4.95 -6.76 -14.50
CA ASN A 56 3.81 -7.61 -14.22
C ASN A 56 3.33 -7.41 -12.77
N ARG A 57 2.23 -8.05 -12.42
CA ARG A 57 1.61 -7.90 -11.10
C ARG A 57 2.58 -8.24 -9.97
N LEU A 58 3.32 -9.32 -10.10
CA LEU A 58 4.26 -9.76 -9.07
C LEU A 58 5.39 -8.74 -8.89
N GLU A 59 5.93 -8.23 -9.99
CA GLU A 59 7.02 -7.25 -9.94
C GLU A 59 6.57 -5.97 -9.25
N ARG A 60 5.36 -5.49 -9.54
CA ARG A 60 4.78 -4.31 -8.91
C ARG A 60 4.64 -4.51 -7.40
N HIS A 61 4.10 -5.65 -6.99
CA HIS A 61 3.93 -5.99 -5.57
C HIS A 61 5.28 -6.05 -4.86
N LYS A 62 6.28 -6.63 -5.49
CA LYS A 62 7.62 -6.72 -4.90
C LYS A 62 8.24 -5.34 -4.70
N MET A 63 8.07 -4.42 -5.64
CA MET A 63 8.58 -3.05 -5.54
C MET A 63 8.02 -2.34 -4.31
N VAL A 64 6.70 -2.40 -4.13
CA VAL A 64 6.04 -1.71 -3.02
C VAL A 64 6.32 -2.40 -1.69
N ASN A 65 6.25 -3.72 -1.66
CA ASN A 65 6.51 -4.50 -0.44
C ASN A 65 7.92 -4.24 0.10
N LYS A 66 8.90 -4.18 -0.76
CA LYS A 66 10.28 -3.92 -0.34
C LYS A 66 10.41 -2.58 0.37
N LEU A 67 9.80 -1.53 -0.19
CA LEU A 67 9.83 -0.21 0.43
C LEU A 67 9.17 -0.21 1.81
N LEU A 68 8.01 -0.82 1.92
CA LEU A 68 7.23 -0.79 3.15
C LEU A 68 7.79 -1.74 4.20
N LYS A 69 8.34 -2.87 3.78
CA LYS A 69 8.93 -3.84 4.70
C LYS A 69 10.12 -3.24 5.46
N ASP A 70 10.95 -2.47 4.78
CA ASP A 70 12.10 -1.84 5.41
C ASP A 70 11.67 -0.83 6.47
N GLU A 71 10.50 -0.24 6.30
CA GLU A 71 10.00 0.81 7.19
C GLU A 71 9.12 0.29 8.32
N PHE A 72 8.41 -0.80 8.09
CA PHE A 72 7.38 -1.30 9.02
C PHE A 72 7.61 -2.74 9.43
N SER A 73 8.78 -3.06 9.95
CA SER A 73 8.99 -4.39 10.53
C SER A 73 8.20 -4.50 11.83
N GLY A 74 7.52 -5.62 12.04
CA GLY A 74 6.86 -5.95 13.31
C GLY A 74 5.35 -5.93 13.25
N SER A 75 4.70 -4.83 13.57
CA SER A 75 3.25 -4.80 13.82
C SER A 75 2.36 -4.67 12.59
N LEU A 76 2.92 -4.42 11.40
CA LEU A 76 2.12 -4.33 10.18
C LEU A 76 1.83 -5.74 9.65
N HIS A 77 0.58 -6.17 9.74
CA HIS A 77 0.19 -7.53 9.43
C HIS A 77 -0.09 -7.79 7.96
N SER A 78 -0.83 -6.89 7.33
CA SER A 78 -1.33 -7.18 6.01
C SER A 78 -1.57 -5.91 5.23
N ILE A 79 -1.23 -5.96 3.94
CA ILE A 79 -1.52 -4.87 3.02
C ILE A 79 -2.11 -5.49 1.76
N THR A 80 -3.25 -4.96 1.34
CA THR A 80 -3.86 -5.31 0.06
C THR A 80 -3.52 -4.22 -0.94
N PHE A 81 -2.99 -4.60 -2.08
CA PHE A 81 -2.56 -3.66 -3.11
C PHE A 81 -3.43 -3.70 -4.36
N LYS A 82 -3.69 -2.51 -4.91
CA LYS A 82 -4.11 -2.34 -6.30
C LYS A 82 -3.09 -1.43 -6.96
N LEU A 83 -2.28 -1.97 -7.84
CA LEU A 83 -1.15 -1.28 -8.46
C LEU A 83 -1.37 -1.23 -9.97
N MET A 84 -1.56 -0.04 -10.50
CA MET A 84 -1.94 0.17 -11.90
C MET A 84 -1.10 1.25 -12.55
N THR A 85 -0.97 1.13 -13.89
CA THR A 85 -0.51 2.26 -14.70
C THR A 85 -1.66 3.23 -14.90
N VAL A 86 -1.37 4.45 -15.35
CA VAL A 86 -2.41 5.44 -15.65
C VAL A 86 -3.36 4.89 -16.72
N SER A 87 -2.82 4.26 -17.74
CA SER A 87 -3.62 3.67 -18.82
C SER A 87 -4.59 2.61 -18.30
N GLU A 88 -4.11 1.72 -17.44
CA GLU A 88 -4.96 0.68 -16.84
C GLU A 88 -6.08 1.25 -16.00
N SER A 89 -5.79 2.32 -15.24
CA SER A 89 -6.79 2.94 -14.37
C SER A 89 -7.95 3.57 -15.14
N LYS A 90 -7.72 3.94 -16.39
CA LYS A 90 -8.74 4.57 -17.25
C LYS A 90 -9.63 3.58 -18.00
N ARG A 91 -9.35 2.29 -17.92
CA ARG A 91 -10.10 1.26 -18.63
C ARG A 91 -11.42 0.86 -17.96
N ASN A 92 -11.65 1.29 -16.77
CA ASN A 92 -12.86 0.91 -16.02
C ASN A 92 -13.96 1.92 -16.14
#